data_0869fee64e1f1297f8df66f4c6f78bfe
#
_entry.id   0869fee64e1f1297f8df66f4c6f78bfe
#
_cell.length_a   1.000
_cell.length_b   1.000
_cell.length_c   1.000
_cell.angle_alpha   90.00
_cell.angle_beta   90.00
_cell.angle_gamma   90.00
#
_symmetry.space_group_name_H-M   'P 1'
#
loop_
_entity.id
_entity.type
_entity.pdbx_description
1 polymer ?
#
loop_
_entity_poly.entity_id
_entity_poly.type
_entity_poly.pdbx_seq_one_letter_code
_entity_poly.pdbx_strand_id
1 'polypeptide(L)'
;PKSVEAYYQETGRAGRDGKPADAWMTYGLADIVQQRRMIDQSGADDAFKRLSMRKLEALVGMAETAGCRRVQLLSYFDQASQPCGNCDNCLSPPRVRDGTIDAQKALSCVYRTGQRFGAVHLIDVLLGRATERIAKLGHDALSTFGIGGDRNERQWRAVFRQLVALGHLYADHEAFGALKFSGTARGVLKGETTVMLREQAAQPS
;
A
#
# COMPACT_ATOMS: atom_id res chain seq x y z
N PRO A 1 -1.23 14.80 -3.66
CA PRO A 1 -1.69 14.57 -5.04
C PRO A 1 -2.64 13.36 -5.11
N LYS A 2 -3.54 13.35 -6.08
CA LYS A 2 -4.51 12.26 -6.32
C LYS A 2 -4.16 11.39 -7.54
N SER A 3 -3.09 11.73 -8.24
CA SER A 3 -2.58 11.01 -9.41
C SER A 3 -1.11 11.31 -9.65
N VAL A 4 -0.45 10.53 -10.52
CA VAL A 4 0.94 10.74 -10.92
C VAL A 4 1.09 12.09 -11.65
N GLU A 5 0.12 12.47 -12.48
CA GLU A 5 0.13 13.75 -13.18
C GLU A 5 0.05 14.94 -12.22
N ALA A 6 -0.82 14.84 -11.19
CA ALA A 6 -0.92 15.87 -10.16
C ALA A 6 0.40 15.97 -9.37
N TYR A 7 1.00 14.84 -8.99
CA TYR A 7 2.31 14.80 -8.34
C TYR A 7 3.38 15.49 -9.21
N TYR A 8 3.43 15.15 -10.49
CA TYR A 8 4.38 15.74 -11.44
C TYR A 8 4.23 17.26 -11.55
N GLN A 9 2.98 17.74 -11.67
CA GLN A 9 2.68 19.17 -11.75
C GLN A 9 3.01 19.93 -10.46
N GLU A 10 2.71 19.33 -9.30
CA GLU A 10 2.97 19.94 -8.00
C GLU A 10 4.48 20.03 -7.72
N THR A 11 5.20 18.94 -7.94
CA THR A 11 6.66 18.91 -7.73
C THR A 11 7.43 19.70 -8.78
N GLY A 12 6.93 19.78 -10.01
CA GLY A 12 7.53 20.59 -11.08
C GLY A 12 7.44 22.11 -10.87
N ARG A 13 6.82 22.56 -9.76
CA ARG A 13 6.86 23.98 -9.35
C ARG A 13 8.11 24.34 -8.55
N ALA A 14 8.74 23.35 -7.95
CA ALA A 14 9.94 23.52 -7.15
C ALA A 14 11.19 23.70 -8.05
N GLY A 15 12.18 24.45 -7.60
CA GLY A 15 13.45 24.64 -8.33
C GLY A 15 13.38 25.49 -9.59
N ARG A 16 12.30 26.25 -9.84
CA ARG A 16 12.16 27.13 -11.02
C ARG A 16 13.16 28.29 -11.01
N ASP A 17 13.69 28.62 -9.86
CA ASP A 17 14.76 29.63 -9.68
C ASP A 17 16.17 29.04 -9.89
N GLY A 18 16.26 27.77 -10.34
CA GLY A 18 17.53 27.07 -10.56
C GLY A 18 18.18 26.55 -9.28
N LYS A 19 17.55 26.70 -8.12
CA LYS A 19 18.08 26.20 -6.84
C LYS A 19 17.64 24.74 -6.59
N PRO A 20 18.44 23.99 -5.82
CA PRO A 20 18.03 22.67 -5.35
C PRO A 20 16.69 22.72 -4.61
N ALA A 21 15.83 21.73 -4.84
CA ALA A 21 14.55 21.61 -4.18
C ALA A 21 14.21 20.15 -3.91
N ASP A 22 13.62 19.90 -2.74
CA ASP A 22 13.15 18.57 -2.34
C ASP A 22 11.63 18.47 -2.45
N ALA A 23 11.15 17.31 -2.89
CA ALA A 23 9.74 16.97 -2.92
C ALA A 23 9.43 15.87 -1.90
N TRP A 24 8.57 16.18 -0.94
CA TRP A 24 8.14 15.26 0.10
C TRP A 24 6.68 14.89 -0.07
N MET A 25 6.38 13.62 0.09
CA MET A 25 5.01 13.12 0.12
C MET A 25 4.86 12.10 1.24
N THR A 26 3.86 12.33 2.10
CA THR A 26 3.42 11.35 3.10
C THR A 26 2.09 10.74 2.67
N TYR A 27 1.88 9.46 2.96
CA TYR A 27 0.63 8.77 2.68
C TYR A 27 0.48 7.52 3.55
N GLY A 28 -0.75 7.06 3.70
CA GLY A 28 -1.09 5.83 4.39
C GLY A 28 -2.32 5.15 3.77
N LEU A 29 -2.72 4.01 4.32
CA LEU A 29 -3.92 3.30 3.84
C LEU A 29 -5.19 4.14 3.99
N ALA A 30 -5.29 4.97 5.03
CA ALA A 30 -6.42 5.86 5.24
C ALA A 30 -6.57 6.88 4.10
N ASP A 31 -5.46 7.43 3.62
CA ASP A 31 -5.47 8.37 2.49
C ASP A 31 -5.93 7.68 1.19
N ILE A 32 -5.49 6.44 0.96
CA ILE A 32 -5.92 5.64 -0.19
C ILE A 32 -7.44 5.38 -0.12
N VAL A 33 -7.96 4.97 1.05
CA VAL A 33 -9.40 4.76 1.27
C VAL A 33 -10.18 6.03 1.01
N GLN A 34 -9.72 7.16 1.54
CA GLN A 34 -10.37 8.45 1.35
C GLN A 34 -10.39 8.88 -0.12
N GLN A 35 -9.28 8.74 -0.84
CA GLN A 35 -9.22 9.07 -2.27
C GLN A 35 -10.15 8.17 -3.09
N ARG A 36 -10.20 6.87 -2.81
CA ARG A 36 -11.15 5.95 -3.45
C ARG A 36 -12.59 6.40 -3.21
N ARG A 37 -12.95 6.70 -1.95
CA ARG A 37 -14.29 7.20 -1.61
C ARG A 37 -14.64 8.46 -2.38
N MET A 38 -13.73 9.42 -2.50
CA MET A 38 -13.96 10.66 -3.27
C MET A 38 -14.19 10.39 -4.75
N ILE A 39 -13.47 9.42 -5.34
CA ILE A 39 -13.67 9.03 -6.75
C ILE A 39 -15.06 8.41 -6.93
N ASP A 40 -15.46 7.49 -6.07
CA ASP A 40 -16.74 6.78 -6.21
C ASP A 40 -17.95 7.66 -5.93
N GLN A 41 -17.84 8.58 -4.97
CA GLN A 41 -18.89 9.57 -4.67
C GLN A 41 -18.95 10.73 -5.66
N SER A 42 -18.00 10.82 -6.59
CA SER A 42 -18.08 11.83 -7.66
C SER A 42 -19.29 11.57 -8.56
N GLY A 43 -19.89 12.62 -9.07
CA GLY A 43 -20.98 12.54 -10.05
C GLY A 43 -20.52 12.09 -11.44
N ALA A 44 -19.28 11.63 -11.61
CA ALA A 44 -18.72 11.21 -12.89
C ALA A 44 -19.22 9.82 -13.30
N ASP A 45 -19.14 9.54 -14.61
CA ASP A 45 -19.49 8.22 -15.16
C ASP A 45 -18.49 7.12 -14.73
N ASP A 46 -18.87 5.87 -14.95
CA ASP A 46 -18.08 4.70 -14.58
C ASP A 46 -16.73 4.62 -15.30
N ALA A 47 -16.63 5.13 -16.52
CA ALA A 47 -15.38 5.13 -17.29
C ALA A 47 -14.36 6.08 -16.64
N PHE A 48 -14.82 7.26 -16.26
CA PHE A 48 -13.99 8.24 -15.53
C PHE A 48 -13.58 7.73 -14.15
N LYS A 49 -14.51 7.09 -13.40
CA LYS A 49 -14.19 6.50 -12.09
C LYS A 49 -13.12 5.41 -12.21
N ARG A 50 -13.25 4.48 -13.17
CA ARG A 50 -12.24 3.45 -13.44
C ARG A 50 -10.88 4.06 -13.83
N LEU A 51 -10.87 5.10 -14.66
CA LEU A 51 -9.64 5.80 -15.01
C LEU A 51 -8.99 6.44 -13.80
N SER A 52 -9.76 7.13 -12.97
CA SER A 52 -9.29 7.78 -11.75
C SER A 52 -8.73 6.79 -10.73
N MET A 53 -9.35 5.59 -10.60
CA MET A 53 -8.83 4.51 -9.78
C MET A 53 -7.46 4.02 -10.27
N ARG A 54 -7.31 3.77 -11.59
CA ARG A 54 -6.00 3.36 -12.16
C ARG A 54 -4.92 4.42 -11.93
N LYS A 55 -5.26 5.70 -12.03
CA LYS A 55 -4.32 6.80 -11.74
C LYS A 55 -3.89 6.84 -10.27
N LEU A 56 -4.82 6.59 -9.35
CA LEU A 56 -4.51 6.47 -7.94
C LEU A 56 -3.61 5.25 -7.66
N GLU A 57 -3.91 4.11 -8.26
CA GLU A 57 -3.11 2.89 -8.14
C GLU A 57 -1.67 3.08 -8.67
N ALA A 58 -1.52 3.78 -9.80
CA ALA A 58 -0.21 4.13 -10.34
C ALA A 58 0.59 5.03 -9.38
N LEU A 59 -0.07 6.02 -8.74
CA LEU A 59 0.58 6.88 -7.75
C LEU A 59 1.04 6.07 -6.52
N VAL A 60 0.20 5.18 -6.01
CA VAL A 60 0.54 4.30 -4.88
C VAL A 60 1.70 3.37 -5.26
N GLY A 61 1.67 2.78 -6.46
CA GLY A 61 2.77 1.97 -6.98
C GLY A 61 4.09 2.74 -7.07
N MET A 62 4.05 3.99 -7.55
CA MET A 62 5.23 4.88 -7.57
C MET A 62 5.74 5.18 -6.14
N ALA A 63 4.84 5.39 -5.19
CA ALA A 63 5.20 5.66 -3.80
C ALA A 63 5.77 4.42 -3.08
N GLU A 64 5.39 3.21 -3.45
CA GLU A 64 5.89 1.96 -2.86
C GLU A 64 7.04 1.33 -3.65
N THR A 65 7.40 1.84 -4.82
CA THR A 65 8.50 1.25 -5.62
C THR A 65 9.81 1.18 -4.81
N ALA A 66 10.55 0.10 -4.99
CA ALA A 66 11.93 -0.01 -4.50
C ALA A 66 12.95 0.53 -5.50
N GLY A 67 12.55 0.71 -6.77
CA GLY A 67 13.37 1.28 -7.83
C GLY A 67 13.43 2.82 -7.79
N CYS A 68 14.15 3.39 -8.76
CA CYS A 68 14.25 4.84 -8.91
C CYS A 68 12.87 5.47 -9.14
N ARG A 69 12.51 6.45 -8.33
CA ARG A 69 11.20 7.13 -8.43
C ARG A 69 11.03 7.90 -9.73
N ARG A 70 12.12 8.50 -10.25
CA ARG A 70 12.07 9.21 -11.53
C ARG A 70 11.88 8.26 -12.70
N VAL A 71 12.51 7.10 -12.68
CA VAL A 71 12.26 6.07 -13.70
C VAL A 71 10.79 5.66 -13.68
N GLN A 72 10.23 5.40 -12.50
CA GLN A 72 8.82 5.03 -12.36
C GLN A 72 7.87 6.15 -12.82
N LEU A 73 8.20 7.40 -12.49
CA LEU A 73 7.45 8.58 -12.92
C LEU A 73 7.46 8.74 -14.45
N LEU A 74 8.62 8.65 -15.07
CA LEU A 74 8.77 8.84 -16.51
C LEU A 74 8.18 7.67 -17.30
N SER A 75 8.31 6.42 -16.80
CA SER A 75 7.66 5.25 -17.39
C SER A 75 6.13 5.39 -17.44
N TYR A 76 5.52 6.07 -16.48
CA TYR A 76 4.09 6.36 -16.51
C TYR A 76 3.68 7.23 -17.71
N PHE A 77 4.60 8.03 -18.22
CA PHE A 77 4.43 8.86 -19.43
C PHE A 77 5.09 8.24 -20.67
N ASP A 78 5.31 6.93 -20.67
CA ASP A 78 5.95 6.18 -21.77
C ASP A 78 7.36 6.67 -22.12
N GLN A 79 8.07 7.29 -21.17
CA GLN A 79 9.42 7.77 -21.34
C GLN A 79 10.43 6.82 -20.69
N ALA A 80 11.31 6.23 -21.49
CA ALA A 80 12.42 5.45 -20.97
C ALA A 80 13.46 6.37 -20.32
N SER A 81 14.01 5.95 -19.18
CA SER A 81 15.03 6.71 -18.46
C SER A 81 15.94 5.82 -17.63
N GLN A 82 17.08 6.36 -17.23
CA GLN A 82 18.01 5.71 -16.32
C GLN A 82 17.80 6.19 -14.88
N PRO A 83 18.28 5.46 -13.87
CA PRO A 83 18.22 5.90 -12.47
C PRO A 83 18.79 7.31 -12.30
N CYS A 84 18.06 8.15 -11.56
CA CYS A 84 18.38 9.58 -11.48
C CYS A 84 19.55 9.95 -10.55
N GLY A 85 19.97 9.03 -9.68
CA GLY A 85 21.05 9.25 -8.71
C GLY A 85 20.71 10.19 -7.55
N ASN A 86 19.52 10.85 -7.54
CA ASN A 86 19.19 11.88 -6.55
C ASN A 86 17.84 11.72 -5.84
N CYS A 87 17.04 10.67 -6.14
CA CYS A 87 15.87 10.37 -5.31
C CYS A 87 16.26 9.54 -4.09
N ASP A 88 15.37 9.48 -3.10
CA ASP A 88 15.57 8.71 -1.87
C ASP A 88 16.00 7.26 -2.13
N ASN A 89 15.36 6.58 -3.07
CA ASN A 89 15.71 5.20 -3.42
C ASN A 89 17.06 5.06 -4.16
N CYS A 90 17.53 6.10 -4.85
CA CYS A 90 18.86 6.08 -5.46
C CYS A 90 19.96 6.40 -4.43
N LEU A 91 19.70 7.32 -3.51
CA LEU A 91 20.65 7.73 -2.47
C LEU A 91 20.76 6.70 -1.35
N SER A 92 19.64 6.07 -1.00
CA SER A 92 19.55 5.03 0.03
C SER A 92 18.62 3.92 -0.46
N PRO A 93 19.11 3.00 -1.29
CA PRO A 93 18.28 1.93 -1.85
C PRO A 93 17.61 1.11 -0.74
N PRO A 94 16.28 0.95 -0.77
CA PRO A 94 15.59 0.17 0.23
C PRO A 94 15.99 -1.30 0.10
N ARG A 95 16.18 -1.96 1.24
CA ARG A 95 16.31 -3.42 1.26
C ARG A 95 14.99 -4.04 0.84
N VAL A 96 15.07 -5.03 -0.02
CA VAL A 96 13.94 -5.84 -0.46
C VAL A 96 14.17 -7.26 0.02
N ARG A 97 13.16 -7.88 0.59
CA ARG A 97 13.22 -9.25 1.07
C ARG A 97 12.04 -10.08 0.56
N ASP A 98 12.18 -11.38 0.57
CA ASP A 98 11.03 -12.26 0.42
C ASP A 98 10.10 -12.08 1.63
N GLY A 99 8.93 -11.56 1.36
CA GLY A 99 7.86 -11.31 2.32
C GLY A 99 6.66 -12.22 2.10
N THR A 100 6.83 -13.32 1.37
CA THR A 100 5.73 -14.23 1.00
C THR A 100 5.00 -14.75 2.23
N ILE A 101 5.73 -15.15 3.27
CA ILE A 101 5.11 -15.62 4.53
C ILE A 101 4.33 -14.51 5.23
N ASP A 102 4.86 -13.28 5.28
CA ASP A 102 4.14 -12.14 5.85
C ASP A 102 2.87 -11.84 5.04
N ALA A 103 2.97 -11.89 3.71
CA ALA A 103 1.83 -11.72 2.82
C ALA A 103 0.77 -12.82 3.05
N GLN A 104 1.17 -14.08 3.18
CA GLN A 104 0.27 -15.20 3.47
C GLN A 104 -0.41 -15.04 4.83
N LYS A 105 0.32 -14.64 5.89
CA LYS A 105 -0.27 -14.35 7.21
C LYS A 105 -1.33 -13.23 7.10
N ALA A 106 -0.99 -12.13 6.43
CA ALA A 106 -1.90 -11.00 6.24
C ALA A 106 -3.15 -11.39 5.44
N LEU A 107 -2.98 -12.06 4.29
CA LEU A 107 -4.08 -12.51 3.45
C LEU A 107 -4.96 -13.56 4.17
N SER A 108 -4.35 -14.51 4.89
CA SER A 108 -5.10 -15.48 5.69
C SER A 108 -5.96 -14.80 6.76
N CYS A 109 -5.43 -13.76 7.41
CA CYS A 109 -6.18 -12.96 8.38
C CYS A 109 -7.36 -12.23 7.72
N VAL A 110 -7.15 -11.60 6.56
CA VAL A 110 -8.21 -10.96 5.76
C VAL A 110 -9.31 -11.97 5.40
N TYR A 111 -8.92 -13.16 4.94
CA TYR A 111 -9.87 -14.21 4.57
C TYR A 111 -10.70 -14.69 5.77
N ARG A 112 -10.04 -15.05 6.88
CA ARG A 112 -10.69 -15.63 8.06
C ARG A 112 -11.57 -14.64 8.82
N THR A 113 -11.30 -13.35 8.70
CA THR A 113 -12.16 -12.27 9.22
C THR A 113 -13.28 -11.87 8.24
N GLY A 114 -13.46 -12.64 7.14
CA GLY A 114 -14.55 -12.45 6.17
C GLY A 114 -14.38 -11.25 5.24
N GLN A 115 -13.18 -10.69 5.10
CA GLN A 115 -12.90 -9.53 4.23
C GLN A 115 -13.77 -8.31 4.58
N ARG A 116 -13.99 -8.07 5.87
CA ARG A 116 -14.92 -7.04 6.37
C ARG A 116 -14.25 -5.98 7.23
N PHE A 117 -12.93 -6.06 7.42
CA PHE A 117 -12.21 -5.21 8.36
C PHE A 117 -11.05 -4.48 7.70
N GLY A 118 -10.80 -3.26 8.19
CA GLY A 118 -9.64 -2.46 7.83
C GLY A 118 -8.35 -2.92 8.53
N ALA A 119 -7.23 -2.37 8.10
CA ALA A 119 -5.90 -2.79 8.54
C ALA A 119 -5.71 -2.75 10.07
N VAL A 120 -6.29 -1.77 10.78
CA VAL A 120 -6.13 -1.67 12.24
C VAL A 120 -6.62 -2.93 12.95
N HIS A 121 -7.85 -3.36 12.64
CA HIS A 121 -8.44 -4.56 13.24
C HIS A 121 -7.67 -5.83 12.84
N LEU A 122 -7.26 -5.95 11.59
CA LEU A 122 -6.48 -7.09 11.10
C LEU A 122 -5.11 -7.18 11.79
N ILE A 123 -4.47 -6.05 12.04
CA ILE A 123 -3.21 -5.98 12.77
C ILE A 123 -3.40 -6.40 14.23
N ASP A 124 -4.49 -5.98 14.87
CA ASP A 124 -4.80 -6.40 16.23
C ASP A 124 -4.98 -7.92 16.32
N VAL A 125 -5.66 -8.55 15.36
CA VAL A 125 -5.78 -10.00 15.24
C VAL A 125 -4.41 -10.65 15.05
N LEU A 126 -3.60 -10.17 14.11
CA LEU A 126 -2.27 -10.72 13.84
C LEU A 126 -1.33 -10.62 15.04
N LEU A 127 -1.42 -9.55 15.82
CA LEU A 127 -0.61 -9.34 17.01
C LEU A 127 -1.15 -10.05 18.27
N GLY A 128 -2.32 -10.68 18.17
CA GLY A 128 -2.95 -11.35 19.31
C GLY A 128 -3.42 -10.38 20.40
N ARG A 129 -3.86 -9.18 20.02
CA ARG A 129 -4.38 -8.18 20.96
C ARG A 129 -5.80 -8.51 21.36
N ALA A 130 -6.01 -8.88 22.59
CA ALA A 130 -7.34 -9.18 23.16
C ALA A 130 -8.12 -7.88 23.42
N THR A 131 -8.78 -7.35 22.39
CA THR A 131 -9.70 -6.21 22.54
C THR A 131 -11.13 -6.69 22.69
N GLU A 132 -11.99 -5.89 23.32
CA GLU A 132 -13.42 -6.19 23.48
C GLU A 132 -14.09 -6.47 22.10
N ARG A 133 -13.69 -5.74 21.07
CA ARG A 133 -14.20 -5.94 19.70
C ARG A 133 -13.78 -7.30 19.12
N ILE A 134 -12.54 -7.73 19.36
CA ILE A 134 -12.03 -9.03 18.89
C ILE A 134 -12.79 -10.17 19.58
N ALA A 135 -12.97 -10.10 20.91
CA ALA A 135 -13.72 -11.09 21.66
C ALA A 135 -15.19 -11.16 21.23
N LYS A 136 -15.87 -10.03 21.06
CA LYS A 136 -17.27 -9.99 20.56
C LYS A 136 -17.44 -10.63 19.19
N LEU A 137 -16.42 -10.57 18.34
CA LEU A 137 -16.44 -11.14 17.00
C LEU A 137 -15.93 -12.59 16.93
N GLY A 138 -15.42 -13.13 18.04
CA GLY A 138 -14.81 -14.46 18.11
C GLY A 138 -13.48 -14.57 17.33
N HIS A 139 -12.83 -13.43 17.08
CA HIS A 139 -11.59 -13.42 16.30
C HIS A 139 -10.36 -13.83 17.09
N ASP A 140 -10.44 -13.89 18.41
CA ASP A 140 -9.45 -14.50 19.31
C ASP A 140 -9.37 -16.03 19.17
N ALA A 141 -10.42 -16.68 18.67
CA ALA A 141 -10.44 -18.10 18.36
C ALA A 141 -9.93 -18.44 16.94
N LEU A 142 -9.63 -17.45 16.10
CA LEU A 142 -9.12 -17.70 14.76
C LEU A 142 -7.69 -18.22 14.80
N SER A 143 -7.35 -19.17 13.90
CA SER A 143 -5.97 -19.65 13.75
C SER A 143 -4.98 -18.57 13.31
N THR A 144 -5.47 -17.39 12.92
CA THR A 144 -4.65 -16.22 12.59
C THR A 144 -4.45 -15.26 13.77
N PHE A 145 -5.04 -15.56 14.93
CA PHE A 145 -4.84 -14.75 16.13
C PHE A 145 -3.43 -14.96 16.68
N GLY A 146 -2.65 -13.88 16.76
CA GLY A 146 -1.30 -13.90 17.30
C GLY A 146 -0.19 -14.46 16.39
N ILE A 147 -0.51 -14.93 15.17
CA ILE A 147 0.51 -15.51 14.26
C ILE A 147 1.51 -14.47 13.72
N GLY A 148 1.22 -13.20 13.89
CA GLY A 148 2.04 -12.08 13.45
C GLY A 148 2.89 -11.45 14.54
N GLY A 149 3.05 -12.11 15.70
CA GLY A 149 3.80 -11.59 16.85
C GLY A 149 5.31 -11.39 16.60
N ASP A 150 5.83 -11.94 15.51
CA ASP A 150 7.21 -11.74 15.02
C ASP A 150 7.44 -10.36 14.37
N ARG A 151 6.39 -9.57 14.20
CA ARG A 151 6.41 -8.21 13.63
C ARG A 151 5.72 -7.24 14.58
N ASN A 152 6.10 -5.96 14.51
CA ASN A 152 5.39 -4.90 15.21
C ASN A 152 4.26 -4.29 14.31
N GLU A 153 3.43 -3.45 14.92
CA GLU A 153 2.30 -2.80 14.23
C GLU A 153 2.74 -2.00 13.00
N ARG A 154 3.85 -1.25 13.10
CA ARG A 154 4.36 -0.45 11.98
C ARG A 154 4.75 -1.33 10.80
N GLN A 155 5.38 -2.46 11.06
CA GLN A 155 5.76 -3.43 10.03
C GLN A 155 4.52 -4.04 9.36
N TRP A 156 3.50 -4.41 10.13
CA TRP A 156 2.24 -4.91 9.57
C TRP A 156 1.51 -3.85 8.76
N ARG A 157 1.48 -2.58 9.20
CA ARG A 157 0.94 -1.47 8.39
C ARG A 157 1.66 -1.36 7.04
N ALA A 158 2.98 -1.53 7.01
CA ALA A 158 3.74 -1.53 5.77
C ALA A 158 3.43 -2.73 4.88
N VAL A 159 3.28 -3.93 5.45
CA VAL A 159 2.88 -5.13 4.69
C VAL A 159 1.53 -4.91 4.02
N PHE A 160 0.50 -4.50 4.76
CA PHE A 160 -0.83 -4.25 4.18
C PHE A 160 -0.81 -3.18 3.09
N ARG A 161 -0.08 -2.08 3.30
CA ARG A 161 0.05 -1.02 2.30
C ARG A 161 0.72 -1.52 1.02
N GLN A 162 1.78 -2.30 1.14
CA GLN A 162 2.47 -2.90 -0.01
C GLN A 162 1.60 -3.95 -0.71
N LEU A 163 0.83 -4.76 0.01
CA LEU A 163 -0.11 -5.70 -0.61
C LEU A 163 -1.20 -4.98 -1.42
N VAL A 164 -1.64 -3.80 -0.98
CA VAL A 164 -2.54 -2.95 -1.77
C VAL A 164 -1.82 -2.38 -2.99
N ALA A 165 -0.59 -1.89 -2.84
CA ALA A 165 0.21 -1.35 -3.95
C ALA A 165 0.56 -2.39 -5.02
N LEU A 166 0.82 -3.64 -4.59
CA LEU A 166 1.10 -4.78 -5.46
C LEU A 166 -0.18 -5.40 -6.08
N GLY A 167 -1.34 -4.89 -5.72
CA GLY A 167 -2.61 -5.36 -6.28
C GLY A 167 -3.05 -6.73 -5.75
N HIS A 168 -2.59 -7.17 -4.58
CA HIS A 168 -3.09 -8.38 -3.91
C HIS A 168 -4.30 -8.11 -3.03
N LEU A 169 -4.42 -6.89 -2.53
CA LEU A 169 -5.57 -6.39 -1.77
C LEU A 169 -6.09 -5.09 -2.38
N TYR A 170 -7.34 -4.79 -2.12
CA TYR A 170 -7.88 -3.45 -2.31
C TYR A 170 -8.67 -3.02 -1.08
N ALA A 171 -8.71 -1.71 -0.83
CA ALA A 171 -9.50 -1.12 0.23
C ALA A 171 -10.89 -0.79 -0.30
N ASP A 172 -11.92 -1.44 0.25
CA ASP A 172 -13.31 -1.16 -0.10
C ASP A 172 -13.81 0.05 0.69
N HIS A 173 -14.09 1.13 -0.01
CA HIS A 173 -14.54 2.39 0.60
C HIS A 173 -16.00 2.32 1.08
N GLU A 174 -16.87 1.53 0.43
CA GLU A 174 -18.27 1.32 0.86
C GLU A 174 -18.32 0.54 2.18
N ALA A 175 -17.34 -0.35 2.39
CA ALA A 175 -17.18 -1.10 3.62
C ALA A 175 -16.17 -0.43 4.59
N PHE A 176 -16.16 0.89 4.70
CA PHE A 176 -15.32 1.68 5.63
C PHE A 176 -13.83 1.35 5.58
N GLY A 177 -13.31 1.04 4.40
CA GLY A 177 -11.90 0.71 4.20
C GLY A 177 -11.54 -0.74 4.54
N ALA A 178 -12.52 -1.63 4.52
CA ALA A 178 -12.26 -3.06 4.65
C ALA A 178 -11.31 -3.54 3.55
N LEU A 179 -10.33 -4.34 3.92
CA LEU A 179 -9.40 -4.93 2.96
C LEU A 179 -10.00 -6.20 2.37
N LYS A 180 -10.07 -6.24 1.05
CA LYS A 180 -10.61 -7.35 0.27
C LYS A 180 -9.59 -7.89 -0.71
N PHE A 181 -9.75 -9.14 -1.11
CA PHE A 181 -8.90 -9.79 -2.10
C PHE A 181 -9.10 -9.22 -3.49
N SER A 182 -7.99 -9.04 -4.19
CA SER A 182 -7.98 -8.97 -5.65
C SER A 182 -7.76 -10.37 -6.26
N GLY A 183 -7.82 -10.45 -7.59
CA GLY A 183 -7.65 -11.74 -8.30
C GLY A 183 -6.32 -12.45 -8.05
N THR A 184 -5.26 -11.71 -7.68
CA THR A 184 -3.91 -12.25 -7.48
C THR A 184 -3.66 -12.81 -6.06
N ALA A 185 -4.52 -12.49 -5.09
CA ALA A 185 -4.34 -12.91 -3.70
C ALA A 185 -4.29 -14.44 -3.50
N ARG A 186 -5.06 -15.19 -4.32
CA ARG A 186 -5.10 -16.65 -4.23
C ARG A 186 -3.78 -17.30 -4.59
N GLY A 187 -3.06 -16.79 -5.59
CA GLY A 187 -1.75 -17.31 -5.97
C GLY A 187 -0.73 -17.17 -4.86
N VAL A 188 -0.76 -16.05 -4.12
CA VAL A 188 0.11 -15.85 -2.95
C VAL A 188 -0.23 -16.83 -1.83
N LEU A 189 -1.53 -17.00 -1.50
CA LEU A 189 -1.97 -17.94 -0.46
C LEU A 189 -1.58 -19.39 -0.74
N LYS A 190 -1.57 -19.80 -2.01
CA LYS A 190 -1.16 -21.14 -2.43
C LYS A 190 0.37 -21.31 -2.57
N GLY A 191 1.15 -20.23 -2.40
CA GLY A 191 2.60 -20.26 -2.61
C GLY A 191 3.02 -20.32 -4.10
N GLU A 192 2.12 -20.03 -5.02
CA GLU A 192 2.36 -19.97 -6.45
C GLU A 192 3.03 -18.64 -6.87
N THR A 193 2.97 -17.64 -6.00
CA THR A 193 3.50 -16.28 -6.25
C THR A 193 4.35 -15.83 -5.07
N THR A 194 5.61 -15.51 -5.33
CA THR A 194 6.51 -14.87 -4.37
C THR A 194 6.21 -13.39 -4.25
N VAL A 195 6.19 -12.88 -3.03
CA VAL A 195 5.92 -11.46 -2.75
C VAL A 195 7.18 -10.81 -2.21
N MET A 196 7.78 -9.92 -3.00
CA MET A 196 8.94 -9.13 -2.56
C MET A 196 8.46 -7.86 -1.86
N LEU A 197 8.88 -7.66 -0.61
CA LEU A 197 8.50 -6.51 0.21
C LEU A 197 9.71 -5.64 0.54
N ARG A 198 9.51 -4.32 0.48
CA ARG A 198 10.48 -3.35 1.00
C ARG A 198 10.56 -3.46 2.53
N GLU A 199 11.76 -3.50 3.04
CA GLU A 199 11.98 -3.25 4.47
C GLU A 199 11.78 -1.77 4.78
N GLN A 200 11.13 -1.49 5.89
CA GLN A 200 11.07 -0.11 6.37
C GLN A 200 12.44 0.30 6.91
N ALA A 201 12.92 1.45 6.47
CA ALA A 201 14.08 2.05 7.09
C ALA A 201 13.84 2.22 8.60
N ALA A 202 14.85 1.86 9.41
CA ALA A 202 14.85 2.22 10.81
C ALA A 202 14.72 3.75 10.89
N GLN A 203 13.83 4.25 11.76
CA GLN A 203 13.84 5.67 12.04
C GLN A 203 15.18 6.00 12.72
N PRO A 204 15.87 7.06 12.31
CA PRO A 204 16.91 7.60 13.15
C PRO A 204 16.28 7.97 14.49
N SER A 205 16.84 7.43 15.56
CA SER A 205 16.53 7.76 16.96
C SER A 205 16.77 9.23 17.24
#